data_c676b3b492d5fc691d5930b11c90cc7d
#
_entry.id   c676b3b492d5fc691d5930b11c90cc7d
#
_cell.length_a   1.000
_cell.length_b   1.000
_cell.length_c   1.000
_cell.angle_alpha   90.00
_cell.angle_beta   90.00
_cell.angle_gamma   90.00
#
_symmetry.space_group_name_H-M   'P 1'
#
loop_
_entity.id
_entity.type
_entity.pdbx_description
1 polymer ?
#
loop_
_entity_poly.entity_id
_entity_poly.type
_entity_poly.pdbx_seq_one_letter_code
_entity_poly.pdbx_strand_id
1 'polypeptide(L)'
;MTQTAIQQAIHQLFGGHSLSVEAAEGAMSEIMNGEATPAQVGAFLAALRMKGETVDEITGCARAMKRSAVQVRPQIDGPLVDVVGTGGDSLGTFNISTTAAFVVAGCGVKVAKHGNRAVSSKCGSADVLAALGVHLQLSAEQAAACIEEVGMAFLF
;
A
#
# COMPACT_ATOMS: atom_id res chain seq x y z
N MET A 1 7.47 26.33 21.08
CA MET A 1 7.53 25.53 19.83
C MET A 1 6.17 24.84 19.68
N THR A 2 5.52 25.01 18.57
CA THR A 2 4.25 24.34 18.29
C THR A 2 4.51 22.85 18.03
N GLN A 3 3.78 21.97 18.70
CA GLN A 3 3.89 20.52 18.46
C GLN A 3 3.43 20.19 17.04
N THR A 4 4.10 19.24 16.38
CA THR A 4 3.70 18.73 15.06
C THR A 4 2.48 17.82 15.21
N ALA A 5 1.80 17.50 14.10
CA ALA A 5 0.59 16.67 14.12
C ALA A 5 0.90 15.27 14.69
N ILE A 6 2.01 14.65 14.30
CA ILE A 6 2.40 13.34 14.84
C ILE A 6 2.73 13.40 16.34
N GLN A 7 3.35 14.48 16.83
CA GLN A 7 3.64 14.63 18.26
C GLN A 7 2.36 14.75 19.08
N GLN A 8 1.38 15.52 18.60
CA GLN A 8 0.08 15.67 19.24
C GLN A 8 -0.67 14.33 19.25
N ALA A 9 -0.66 13.63 18.12
CA ALA A 9 -1.31 12.32 17.99
C ALA A 9 -0.69 11.30 18.95
N ILE A 10 0.65 11.20 19.05
CA ILE A 10 1.32 10.32 19.99
C ILE A 10 0.94 10.64 21.44
N HIS A 11 0.92 11.92 21.80
CA HIS A 11 0.55 12.35 23.14
C HIS A 11 -0.88 11.94 23.49
N GLN A 12 -1.83 12.14 22.56
CA GLN A 12 -3.24 11.74 22.73
C GLN A 12 -3.40 10.24 22.88
N LEU A 13 -2.73 9.45 22.04
CA LEU A 13 -2.74 8.00 22.07
C LEU A 13 -2.14 7.43 23.37
N PHE A 14 -1.05 8.03 23.89
CA PHE A 14 -0.47 7.62 25.16
C PHE A 14 -1.39 7.90 26.35
N GLY A 15 -2.27 8.89 26.22
CA GLY A 15 -3.35 9.14 27.17
C GLY A 15 -4.53 8.15 27.07
N GLY A 16 -4.47 7.19 26.15
CA GLY A 16 -5.54 6.20 25.89
C GLY A 16 -6.70 6.76 25.07
N HIS A 17 -6.55 7.97 24.51
CA HIS A 17 -7.60 8.63 23.72
C HIS A 17 -7.48 8.32 22.23
N SER A 18 -8.63 8.11 21.58
CA SER A 18 -8.68 7.90 20.14
C SER A 18 -8.51 9.23 19.38
N LEU A 19 -7.93 9.14 18.18
CA LEU A 19 -7.79 10.26 17.27
C LEU A 19 -9.06 10.45 16.43
N SER A 20 -9.35 11.70 16.06
CA SER A 20 -10.30 11.96 14.98
C SER A 20 -9.68 11.58 13.63
N VAL A 21 -10.53 11.50 12.59
CA VAL A 21 -10.08 11.27 11.21
C VAL A 21 -9.02 12.29 10.80
N GLU A 22 -9.23 13.56 11.10
CA GLU A 22 -8.33 14.65 10.73
C GLU A 22 -6.99 14.58 11.49
N ALA A 23 -7.04 14.25 12.77
CA ALA A 23 -5.81 14.09 13.58
C ALA A 23 -4.96 12.91 13.10
N ALA A 24 -5.58 11.77 12.80
CA ALA A 24 -4.91 10.60 12.25
C ALA A 24 -4.36 10.88 10.83
N GLU A 25 -5.14 11.57 9.99
CA GLU A 25 -4.72 11.99 8.65
C GLU A 25 -3.53 12.94 8.70
N GLY A 26 -3.54 13.93 9.60
CA GLY A 26 -2.43 14.86 9.79
C GLY A 26 -1.13 14.17 10.21
N ALA A 27 -1.20 13.30 11.22
CA ALA A 27 -0.05 12.53 11.70
C ALA A 27 0.51 11.61 10.60
N MET A 28 -0.34 10.90 9.87
CA MET A 28 0.07 10.02 8.78
C MET A 28 0.64 10.82 7.60
N SER A 29 0.13 12.03 7.32
CA SER A 29 0.66 12.90 6.27
C SER A 29 2.10 13.31 6.57
N GLU A 30 2.45 13.66 7.82
CA GLU A 30 3.84 13.95 8.21
C GLU A 30 4.76 12.72 8.02
N ILE A 31 4.23 11.50 8.28
CA ILE A 31 4.97 10.26 8.00
C ILE A 31 5.21 10.09 6.51
N MET A 32 4.17 10.22 5.69
CA MET A 32 4.25 10.03 4.24
C MET A 32 5.13 11.07 3.55
N ASN A 33 5.22 12.28 4.10
CA ASN A 33 6.11 13.35 3.61
C ASN A 33 7.57 13.19 4.07
N GLY A 34 7.87 12.23 4.96
CA GLY A 34 9.21 12.05 5.53
C GLY A 34 9.58 13.10 6.59
N GLU A 35 8.61 13.80 7.15
CA GLU A 35 8.81 14.84 8.18
C GLU A 35 8.93 14.24 9.59
N ALA A 36 8.38 13.03 9.78
CA ALA A 36 8.43 12.31 11.05
C ALA A 36 9.74 11.52 11.19
N THR A 37 10.33 11.54 12.37
CA THR A 37 11.50 10.70 12.69
C THR A 37 11.11 9.23 12.83
N PRO A 38 12.03 8.27 12.59
CA PRO A 38 11.76 6.85 12.78
C PRO A 38 11.23 6.50 14.18
N ALA A 39 11.70 7.21 15.22
CA ALA A 39 11.23 7.04 16.59
C ALA A 39 9.76 7.48 16.75
N GLN A 40 9.36 8.58 16.14
CA GLN A 40 7.97 9.05 16.14
C GLN A 40 7.06 8.09 15.38
N VAL A 41 7.50 7.60 14.22
CA VAL A 41 6.74 6.57 13.46
C VAL A 41 6.53 5.32 14.31
N GLY A 42 7.60 4.80 14.92
CA GLY A 42 7.50 3.63 15.80
C GLY A 42 6.58 3.86 17.00
N ALA A 43 6.69 5.01 17.67
CA ALA A 43 5.83 5.36 18.80
C ALA A 43 4.35 5.48 18.40
N PHE A 44 4.06 6.14 17.27
CA PHE A 44 2.71 6.29 16.74
C PHE A 44 2.05 4.94 16.43
N LEU A 45 2.74 4.07 15.68
CA LEU A 45 2.23 2.75 15.32
C LEU A 45 2.07 1.83 16.54
N ALA A 46 3.03 1.85 17.48
CA ALA A 46 2.94 1.06 18.71
C ALA A 46 1.77 1.53 19.59
N ALA A 47 1.58 2.84 19.74
CA ALA A 47 0.48 3.39 20.53
C ALA A 47 -0.90 3.04 19.93
N LEU A 48 -1.08 3.15 18.61
CA LEU A 48 -2.29 2.71 17.93
C LEU A 48 -2.55 1.22 18.18
N ARG A 49 -1.55 0.38 18.00
CA ARG A 49 -1.66 -1.07 18.18
C ARG A 49 -2.00 -1.46 19.62
N MET A 50 -1.37 -0.82 20.60
CA MET A 50 -1.61 -1.10 22.02
C MET A 50 -3.00 -0.66 22.49
N LYS A 51 -3.46 0.49 22.00
CA LYS A 51 -4.80 1.00 22.31
C LYS A 51 -5.89 0.19 21.61
N GLY A 52 -5.62 -0.33 20.44
CA GLY A 52 -6.58 -0.85 19.47
C GLY A 52 -7.08 0.29 18.55
N GLU A 53 -6.97 0.06 17.25
CA GLU A 53 -7.29 1.05 16.22
C GLU A 53 -8.81 1.24 16.10
N THR A 54 -9.25 2.49 15.91
CA THR A 54 -10.64 2.81 15.61
C THR A 54 -10.86 2.96 14.10
N VAL A 55 -12.12 2.92 13.67
CA VAL A 55 -12.49 3.17 12.26
C VAL A 55 -12.03 4.55 11.80
N ASP A 56 -12.14 5.56 12.65
CA ASP A 56 -11.74 6.94 12.33
C ASP A 56 -10.22 7.04 12.13
N GLU A 57 -9.43 6.40 12.98
CA GLU A 57 -7.97 6.36 12.87
C GLU A 57 -7.51 5.66 11.60
N ILE A 58 -8.09 4.49 11.30
CA ILE A 58 -7.81 3.76 10.05
C ILE A 58 -8.20 4.61 8.84
N THR A 59 -9.37 5.27 8.90
CA THR A 59 -9.85 6.13 7.81
C THR A 59 -8.91 7.30 7.56
N GLY A 60 -8.48 7.99 8.61
CA GLY A 60 -7.55 9.12 8.50
C GLY A 60 -6.20 8.70 7.92
N CYS A 61 -5.61 7.62 8.45
CA CYS A 61 -4.36 7.07 7.93
C CYS A 61 -4.49 6.67 6.46
N ALA A 62 -5.55 5.96 6.10
CA ALA A 62 -5.78 5.51 4.72
C ALA A 62 -5.96 6.69 3.74
N ARG A 63 -6.64 7.78 4.16
CA ARG A 63 -6.78 9.00 3.35
C ARG A 63 -5.44 9.65 3.06
N ALA A 64 -4.57 9.80 4.08
CA ALA A 64 -3.24 10.36 3.91
C ALA A 64 -2.38 9.50 2.96
N MET A 65 -2.34 8.19 3.17
CA MET A 65 -1.61 7.25 2.32
C MET A 65 -2.10 7.30 0.87
N LYS A 66 -3.43 7.27 0.65
CA LYS A 66 -4.02 7.35 -0.70
C LYS A 66 -3.69 8.67 -1.40
N ARG A 67 -3.63 9.79 -0.66
CA ARG A 67 -3.28 11.10 -1.20
C ARG A 67 -1.81 11.19 -1.61
N SER A 68 -0.93 10.53 -0.87
CA SER A 68 0.52 10.50 -1.13
C SER A 68 0.93 9.45 -2.16
N ALA A 69 0.03 8.51 -2.50
CA ALA A 69 0.33 7.45 -3.45
C ALA A 69 0.51 8.00 -4.88
N VAL A 70 1.51 7.47 -5.58
CA VAL A 70 1.71 7.74 -7.00
C VAL A 70 0.53 7.19 -7.80
N GLN A 71 -0.10 8.04 -8.61
CA GLN A 71 -1.28 7.66 -9.39
C GLN A 71 -0.87 7.11 -10.76
N VAL A 72 -1.32 5.90 -11.07
CA VAL A 72 -1.23 5.30 -12.41
C VAL A 72 -2.61 5.40 -13.06
N ARG A 73 -2.72 6.05 -14.22
CA ARG A 73 -3.99 6.33 -14.90
C ARG A 73 -3.95 5.89 -16.35
N PRO A 74 -4.09 4.58 -16.62
CA PRO A 74 -4.14 4.08 -17.99
C PRO A 74 -5.42 4.52 -18.70
N GLN A 75 -5.32 4.80 -19.99
CA GLN A 75 -6.45 5.09 -20.86
C GLN A 75 -6.96 3.76 -21.45
N ILE A 76 -7.97 3.19 -20.84
CA ILE A 76 -8.52 1.87 -21.21
C ILE A 76 -10.03 1.91 -21.29
N ASP A 77 -10.57 1.08 -22.16
CA ASP A 77 -12.00 0.77 -22.21
C ASP A 77 -12.28 -0.45 -21.33
N GLY A 78 -13.25 -0.31 -20.41
CA GLY A 78 -13.66 -1.41 -19.53
C GLY A 78 -12.97 -1.40 -18.15
N PRO A 79 -13.09 -2.48 -17.37
CA PRO A 79 -12.61 -2.55 -16.02
C PRO A 79 -11.10 -2.71 -15.92
N LEU A 80 -10.50 -2.04 -14.94
CA LEU A 80 -9.14 -2.30 -14.45
C LEU A 80 -9.24 -3.11 -13.17
N VAL A 81 -8.58 -4.26 -13.14
CA VAL A 81 -8.67 -5.22 -12.03
C VAL A 81 -7.34 -5.31 -11.29
N ASP A 82 -7.38 -5.36 -9.97
CA ASP A 82 -6.26 -5.83 -9.14
C ASP A 82 -6.61 -7.21 -8.57
N VAL A 83 -5.62 -8.10 -8.56
CA VAL A 83 -5.72 -9.45 -7.99
C VAL A 83 -4.67 -9.57 -6.90
N VAL A 84 -5.07 -9.30 -5.66
CA VAL A 84 -4.17 -9.28 -4.51
C VAL A 84 -4.78 -10.05 -3.33
N GLY A 85 -3.94 -10.81 -2.63
CA GLY A 85 -4.29 -11.39 -1.33
C GLY A 85 -3.94 -10.45 -0.19
N THR A 86 -4.56 -10.62 0.96
CA THR A 86 -4.25 -9.83 2.17
C THR A 86 -2.84 -10.06 2.69
N GLY A 87 -2.21 -11.17 2.33
CA GLY A 87 -0.90 -11.58 2.82
C GLY A 87 -0.94 -12.06 4.28
N GLY A 88 0.19 -12.58 4.77
CA GLY A 88 0.35 -12.93 6.18
C GLY A 88 -0.46 -14.13 6.67
N ASP A 89 -1.07 -14.91 5.78
CA ASP A 89 -1.90 -16.08 6.11
C ASP A 89 -1.09 -17.32 6.53
N SER A 90 0.23 -17.27 6.35
CA SER A 90 1.17 -18.35 6.69
C SER A 90 0.88 -19.71 6.03
N LEU A 91 0.02 -19.77 5.02
CA LEU A 91 -0.39 -21.01 4.35
C LEU A 91 0.68 -21.61 3.45
N GLY A 92 1.71 -20.83 3.08
CA GLY A 92 2.85 -21.30 2.28
C GLY A 92 2.46 -21.77 0.87
N THR A 93 1.36 -21.27 0.32
CA THR A 93 0.90 -21.56 -1.03
C THR A 93 1.84 -20.92 -2.08
N PHE A 94 1.78 -21.41 -3.32
CA PHE A 94 2.40 -20.69 -4.44
C PHE A 94 1.71 -19.33 -4.68
N ASN A 95 2.29 -18.47 -5.51
CA ASN A 95 1.80 -17.10 -5.77
C ASN A 95 0.50 -17.11 -6.61
N ILE A 96 -0.61 -17.60 -6.01
CA ILE A 96 -1.90 -17.81 -6.66
C ILE A 96 -2.40 -16.52 -7.32
N SER A 97 -2.39 -15.40 -6.60
CA SER A 97 -2.87 -14.12 -7.14
C SER A 97 -2.00 -13.62 -8.31
N THR A 98 -0.69 -13.88 -8.29
CA THR A 98 0.20 -13.52 -9.40
C THR A 98 -0.12 -14.37 -10.64
N THR A 99 -0.29 -15.68 -10.46
CA THR A 99 -0.68 -16.58 -11.56
C THR A 99 -2.05 -16.22 -12.12
N ALA A 100 -3.04 -15.96 -11.25
CA ALA A 100 -4.38 -15.55 -11.65
C ALA A 100 -4.37 -14.23 -12.44
N ALA A 101 -3.50 -13.27 -12.09
CA ALA A 101 -3.38 -12.00 -12.80
C ALA A 101 -3.00 -12.21 -14.28
N PHE A 102 -2.08 -13.13 -14.58
CA PHE A 102 -1.72 -13.48 -15.97
C PHE A 102 -2.89 -14.13 -16.72
N VAL A 103 -3.64 -15.01 -16.06
CA VAL A 103 -4.84 -15.64 -16.66
C VAL A 103 -5.90 -14.59 -16.98
N VAL A 104 -6.18 -13.68 -16.04
CA VAL A 104 -7.15 -12.59 -16.22
C VAL A 104 -6.72 -11.67 -17.37
N ALA A 105 -5.45 -11.29 -17.43
CA ALA A 105 -4.92 -10.49 -18.54
C ALA A 105 -5.02 -11.25 -19.87
N GLY A 106 -4.72 -12.55 -19.89
CA GLY A 106 -4.85 -13.42 -21.05
C GLY A 106 -6.30 -13.57 -21.56
N CYS A 107 -7.29 -13.34 -20.68
CA CYS A 107 -8.72 -13.27 -21.05
C CYS A 107 -9.12 -11.88 -21.57
N GLY A 108 -8.20 -10.94 -21.73
CA GLY A 108 -8.46 -9.60 -22.27
C GLY A 108 -8.88 -8.55 -21.25
N VAL A 109 -8.89 -8.89 -19.95
CA VAL A 109 -9.17 -7.90 -18.88
C VAL A 109 -7.88 -7.21 -18.45
N LYS A 110 -7.91 -5.89 -18.37
CA LYS A 110 -6.73 -5.11 -17.97
C LYS A 110 -6.43 -5.27 -16.47
N VAL A 111 -5.14 -5.49 -16.13
CA VAL A 111 -4.72 -5.78 -14.76
C VAL A 111 -3.64 -4.78 -14.28
N ALA A 112 -3.93 -4.09 -13.18
CA ALA A 112 -2.95 -3.32 -12.42
C ALA A 112 -2.63 -4.11 -11.15
N LYS A 113 -1.62 -4.99 -11.21
CA LYS A 113 -1.33 -5.85 -10.08
C LYS A 113 -0.42 -5.16 -9.06
N HIS A 114 -0.95 -4.86 -7.88
CA HIS A 114 -0.12 -4.46 -6.74
C HIS A 114 0.49 -5.70 -6.07
N GLY A 115 1.71 -5.54 -5.57
CA GLY A 115 2.39 -6.58 -4.81
C GLY A 115 3.71 -6.11 -4.22
N ASN A 116 4.34 -6.99 -3.44
CA ASN A 116 5.57 -6.68 -2.75
C ASN A 116 6.51 -7.91 -2.73
N ARG A 117 7.73 -7.71 -2.20
CA ARG A 117 8.63 -8.81 -1.85
C ARG A 117 8.08 -9.60 -0.67
N ALA A 118 8.61 -10.79 -0.45
CA ALA A 118 8.22 -11.64 0.66
C ALA A 118 8.50 -10.95 2.01
N VAL A 119 7.50 -10.93 2.90
CA VAL A 119 7.66 -10.51 4.29
C VAL A 119 7.57 -11.72 5.22
N SER A 120 6.59 -12.59 5.02
CA SER A 120 6.35 -13.80 5.83
C SER A 120 6.45 -15.10 5.03
N SER A 121 6.35 -15.06 3.72
CA SER A 121 6.46 -16.20 2.81
C SER A 121 7.89 -16.39 2.30
N LYS A 122 8.17 -17.54 1.67
CA LYS A 122 9.48 -17.82 1.06
C LYS A 122 9.73 -17.03 -0.22
N CYS A 123 8.68 -16.55 -0.90
CA CYS A 123 8.76 -15.88 -2.18
C CYS A 123 7.52 -14.99 -2.38
N GLY A 124 7.72 -13.67 -2.46
CA GLY A 124 6.67 -12.70 -2.76
C GLY A 124 6.37 -12.61 -4.25
N SER A 125 5.30 -11.89 -4.60
CA SER A 125 4.93 -11.65 -6.00
C SER A 125 6.02 -10.94 -6.80
N ALA A 126 6.66 -9.94 -6.20
CA ALA A 126 7.78 -9.23 -6.81
C ALA A 126 8.99 -10.15 -7.06
N ASP A 127 9.27 -11.08 -6.13
CA ASP A 127 10.41 -11.99 -6.26
C ASP A 127 10.23 -12.94 -7.43
N VAL A 128 9.04 -13.51 -7.60
CA VAL A 128 8.71 -14.37 -8.75
C VAL A 128 8.82 -13.60 -10.06
N LEU A 129 8.23 -12.41 -10.14
CA LEU A 129 8.22 -11.63 -11.37
C LEU A 129 9.64 -11.18 -11.76
N ALA A 130 10.46 -10.77 -10.78
CA ALA A 130 11.89 -10.47 -11.02
C ALA A 130 12.65 -11.68 -11.54
N ALA A 131 12.42 -12.87 -10.98
CA ALA A 131 13.04 -14.10 -11.43
C ALA A 131 12.62 -14.49 -12.87
N LEU A 132 11.40 -14.11 -13.28
CA LEU A 132 10.91 -14.27 -14.65
C LEU A 132 11.42 -13.18 -15.61
N GLY A 133 12.24 -12.22 -15.14
CA GLY A 133 12.80 -11.14 -15.95
C GLY A 133 11.89 -9.93 -16.13
N VAL A 134 10.81 -9.83 -15.36
CA VAL A 134 9.90 -8.67 -15.39
C VAL A 134 10.60 -7.48 -14.72
N HIS A 135 10.59 -6.33 -15.40
CA HIS A 135 11.07 -5.07 -14.82
C HIS A 135 10.04 -4.51 -13.86
N LEU A 136 10.41 -4.40 -12.57
CA LEU A 136 9.46 -4.05 -11.50
C LEU A 136 9.39 -2.54 -11.25
N GLN A 137 10.46 -1.80 -11.54
CA GLN A 137 10.55 -0.37 -11.24
C GLN A 137 10.13 0.45 -12.46
N LEU A 138 8.82 0.55 -12.67
CA LEU A 138 8.24 1.36 -13.73
C LEU A 138 7.84 2.73 -13.18
N SER A 139 7.98 3.79 -13.99
CA SER A 139 7.31 5.06 -13.70
C SER A 139 5.79 4.89 -13.85
N ALA A 140 5.02 5.86 -13.34
CA ALA A 140 3.56 5.84 -13.47
C ALA A 140 3.11 5.77 -14.94
N GLU A 141 3.80 6.52 -15.81
CA GLU A 141 3.55 6.58 -17.25
C GLU A 141 3.90 5.23 -17.93
N GLN A 142 5.04 4.65 -17.56
CA GLN A 142 5.45 3.34 -18.08
C GLN A 142 4.49 2.22 -17.64
N ALA A 143 4.03 2.27 -16.39
CA ALA A 143 3.04 1.33 -15.88
C ALA A 143 1.69 1.48 -16.60
N ALA A 144 1.24 2.72 -16.85
CA ALA A 144 0.02 2.98 -17.61
C ALA A 144 0.13 2.44 -19.04
N ALA A 145 1.21 2.76 -19.76
CA ALA A 145 1.46 2.27 -21.11
C ALA A 145 1.51 0.72 -21.15
N CYS A 146 2.14 0.09 -20.17
CA CYS A 146 2.20 -1.36 -20.07
C CYS A 146 0.80 -1.98 -19.91
N ILE A 147 -0.08 -1.38 -19.09
CA ILE A 147 -1.47 -1.83 -18.95
C ILE A 147 -2.22 -1.66 -20.27
N GLU A 148 -2.05 -0.52 -20.94
CA GLU A 148 -2.73 -0.21 -22.20
C GLU A 148 -2.33 -1.16 -23.33
N GLU A 149 -1.04 -1.38 -23.54
CA GLU A 149 -0.49 -2.14 -24.67
C GLU A 149 -0.47 -3.65 -24.38
N VAL A 150 0.10 -4.05 -23.25
CA VAL A 150 0.33 -5.47 -22.91
C VAL A 150 -0.85 -6.07 -22.16
N GLY A 151 -1.66 -5.25 -21.48
CA GLY A 151 -2.82 -5.69 -20.71
C GLY A 151 -2.56 -5.86 -19.22
N MET A 152 -1.32 -5.75 -18.76
CA MET A 152 -0.97 -5.91 -17.35
C MET A 152 0.28 -5.12 -16.99
N ALA A 153 0.30 -4.51 -15.80
CA ALA A 153 1.53 -4.02 -15.17
C ALA A 153 1.61 -4.45 -13.70
N PHE A 154 2.83 -4.58 -13.20
CA PHE A 154 3.09 -4.77 -11.78
C PHE A 154 3.42 -3.43 -11.13
N LEU A 155 2.70 -3.11 -10.07
CA LEU A 155 2.86 -1.89 -9.27
C LEU A 155 3.57 -2.27 -7.95
N PHE A 156 4.84 -1.87 -7.86
CA PHE A 156 5.74 -2.20 -6.74
C PHE A 156 5.71 -1.11 -5.68
#